data_3c8048e10435e4c6860a5080c8a57f3f
#
_entry.id   3c8048e10435e4c6860a5080c8a57f3f
#
_cell.length_a   1.000
_cell.length_b   1.000
_cell.length_c   1.000
_cell.angle_alpha   90.00
_cell.angle_beta   90.00
_cell.angle_gamma   90.00
#
_symmetry.space_group_name_H-M   'P 1'
#
loop_
_entity.id
_entity.type
_entity.pdbx_description
1 polymer ?
#
loop_
_entity_poly.entity_id
_entity_poly.type
_entity_poly.pdbx_seq_one_letter_code
_entity_poly.pdbx_strand_id
1 'polypeptide(L)'
;MLPIAFVFKVVSVTSSGALSPGPLTASTIAVGTKDGARAGLLVSIGHTIVEFPLVILIALGITIIFTNELATRIISLLGAGMLFFLSYLMLKDIIKKNHNLRDREKSINKNLLRSPLMIGITLSLFNPYFIVWWIFVGGALAVEAYAIAGFMGVILMFFVHIWMDYVFLIAVAYAAYKGKEIIKSKGYRVLLTIIVIFLIVFGIDLLFNGLFKIRLISF
;
A
#
# COMPACT_ATOMS: atom_id res chain seq x y z
N MET A 1 -27.36 12.59 -4.86
CA MET A 1 -26.02 13.23 -4.75
C MET A 1 -25.56 13.18 -3.29
N LEU A 2 -24.26 13.00 -3.07
CA LEU A 2 -23.72 13.09 -1.71
C LEU A 2 -23.70 14.56 -1.25
N PRO A 3 -24.10 14.88 0.00
CA PRO A 3 -23.98 16.22 0.56
C PRO A 3 -22.52 16.68 0.59
N ILE A 4 -22.28 17.97 0.36
CA ILE A 4 -20.92 18.52 0.31
C ILE A 4 -20.17 18.33 1.64
N ALA A 5 -20.87 18.43 2.77
CA ALA A 5 -20.32 18.17 4.10
C ALA A 5 -19.81 16.72 4.23
N PHE A 6 -20.53 15.75 3.66
CA PHE A 6 -20.10 14.36 3.65
C PHE A 6 -18.87 14.16 2.74
N VAL A 7 -18.79 14.82 1.60
CA VAL A 7 -17.61 14.80 0.72
C VAL A 7 -16.38 15.31 1.48
N PHE A 8 -16.48 16.44 2.19
CA PHE A 8 -15.39 16.94 3.04
C PHE A 8 -15.00 15.96 4.14
N LYS A 9 -15.98 15.31 4.78
CA LYS A 9 -15.73 14.26 5.77
C LYS A 9 -14.95 13.11 5.17
N VAL A 10 -15.37 12.59 4.00
CA VAL A 10 -14.65 11.50 3.30
C VAL A 10 -13.22 11.90 3.02
N VAL A 11 -12.96 13.06 2.42
CA VAL A 11 -11.61 13.55 2.13
C VAL A 11 -10.77 13.68 3.40
N SER A 12 -11.31 14.25 4.47
CA SER A 12 -10.59 14.45 5.73
C SER A 12 -10.22 13.11 6.40
N VAL A 13 -11.16 12.17 6.43
CA VAL A 13 -10.94 10.84 7.02
C VAL A 13 -9.99 10.02 6.16
N THR A 14 -10.16 10.05 4.83
CA THR A 14 -9.29 9.36 3.86
C THR A 14 -7.83 9.77 4.02
N SER A 15 -7.55 11.04 4.29
CA SER A 15 -6.17 11.51 4.46
C SER A 15 -5.40 10.75 5.54
N SER A 16 -6.08 10.24 6.56
CA SER A 16 -5.46 9.44 7.62
C SER A 16 -4.96 8.08 7.15
N GLY A 17 -5.63 7.47 6.16
CA GLY A 17 -5.23 6.20 5.54
C GLY A 17 -4.28 6.42 4.36
N ALA A 18 -4.71 7.22 3.36
CA ALA A 18 -4.00 7.42 2.10
C ALA A 18 -2.60 8.03 2.26
N LEU A 19 -2.42 8.97 3.21
CA LEU A 19 -1.13 9.63 3.45
C LEU A 19 -0.27 8.90 4.50
N SER A 20 -0.75 7.78 5.03
CA SER A 20 -0.02 7.03 6.05
C SER A 20 1.26 6.42 5.48
N PRO A 21 2.41 6.63 6.13
CA PRO A 21 3.65 5.96 5.74
C PRO A 21 3.53 4.46 6.07
N GLY A 22 3.65 3.63 5.02
CA GLY A 22 3.51 2.18 5.17
C GLY A 22 4.31 1.41 4.12
N PRO A 23 4.20 0.07 4.12
CA PRO A 23 4.91 -0.78 3.16
C PRO A 23 4.59 -0.43 1.69
N LEU A 24 3.35 -0.04 1.39
CA LEU A 24 2.95 0.38 0.05
C LEU A 24 3.68 1.65 -0.38
N THR A 25 3.70 2.67 0.48
CA THR A 25 4.42 3.94 0.23
C THR A 25 5.92 3.69 0.06
N ALA A 26 6.53 2.91 0.95
CA ALA A 26 7.96 2.58 0.89
C ALA A 26 8.32 1.86 -0.41
N SER A 27 7.52 0.87 -0.82
CA SER A 27 7.73 0.13 -2.07
C SER A 27 7.48 1.01 -3.30
N THR A 28 6.50 1.94 -3.24
CA THR A 28 6.25 2.93 -4.29
C THR A 28 7.46 3.85 -4.49
N ILE A 29 8.10 4.31 -3.40
CA ILE A 29 9.34 5.06 -3.47
C ILE A 29 10.41 4.24 -4.21
N ALA A 30 10.59 2.97 -3.83
CA ALA A 30 11.62 2.12 -4.42
C ALA A 30 11.45 1.94 -5.94
N VAL A 31 10.24 1.60 -6.42
CA VAL A 31 9.98 1.44 -7.86
C VAL A 31 9.90 2.80 -8.57
N GLY A 32 9.44 3.83 -7.87
CA GLY A 32 9.36 5.21 -8.34
C GLY A 32 10.72 5.79 -8.73
N THR A 33 11.80 5.43 -8.03
CA THR A 33 13.15 5.86 -8.40
C THR A 33 13.53 5.46 -9.83
N LYS A 34 12.90 4.40 -10.38
CA LYS A 34 13.16 3.92 -11.72
C LYS A 34 12.18 4.49 -12.74
N ASP A 35 10.89 4.30 -12.47
CA ASP A 35 9.82 4.52 -13.47
C ASP A 35 9.00 5.79 -13.18
N GLY A 36 9.34 6.54 -12.13
CA GLY A 36 8.73 7.83 -11.78
C GLY A 36 7.22 7.75 -11.58
N ALA A 37 6.51 8.76 -12.06
CA ALA A 37 5.05 8.87 -11.96
C ALA A 37 4.31 7.64 -12.49
N ARG A 38 4.84 6.97 -13.54
CA ARG A 38 4.26 5.76 -14.11
C ARG A 38 4.23 4.62 -13.09
N ALA A 39 5.28 4.48 -12.28
CA ALA A 39 5.28 3.48 -11.21
C ALA A 39 4.18 3.77 -10.19
N GLY A 40 4.04 5.02 -9.74
CA GLY A 40 2.99 5.44 -8.82
C GLY A 40 1.59 5.14 -9.37
N LEU A 41 1.33 5.48 -10.65
CA LEU A 41 0.07 5.18 -11.32
C LEU A 41 -0.23 3.67 -11.33
N LEU A 42 0.75 2.83 -11.69
CA LEU A 42 0.55 1.38 -11.74
C LEU A 42 0.34 0.78 -10.35
N VAL A 43 1.04 1.29 -9.32
CA VAL A 43 0.81 0.89 -7.92
C VAL A 43 -0.62 1.27 -7.50
N SER A 44 -1.08 2.50 -7.80
CA SER A 44 -2.45 2.94 -7.49
C SER A 44 -3.51 2.08 -8.18
N ILE A 45 -3.31 1.72 -9.46
CA ILE A 45 -4.21 0.80 -10.17
C ILE A 45 -4.24 -0.57 -9.46
N GLY A 46 -3.07 -1.12 -9.10
CA GLY A 46 -2.98 -2.38 -8.36
C GLY A 46 -3.68 -2.31 -7.00
N HIS A 47 -3.53 -1.20 -6.28
CA HIS A 47 -4.23 -0.92 -5.03
C HIS A 47 -5.76 -0.91 -5.25
N THR A 48 -6.24 -0.16 -6.23
CA THR A 48 -7.66 -0.06 -6.58
C THR A 48 -8.28 -1.42 -6.93
N ILE A 49 -7.55 -2.31 -7.62
CA ILE A 49 -8.02 -3.67 -7.96
C ILE A 49 -8.36 -4.48 -6.69
N VAL A 50 -7.68 -4.24 -5.58
CA VAL A 50 -7.94 -4.89 -4.30
C VAL A 50 -8.96 -4.11 -3.48
N GLU A 51 -8.83 -2.80 -3.44
CA GLU A 51 -9.63 -1.93 -2.59
C GLU A 51 -11.08 -1.85 -3.01
N PHE A 52 -11.36 -1.67 -4.29
CA PHE A 52 -12.73 -1.54 -4.78
C PHE A 52 -13.59 -2.77 -4.45
N PRO A 53 -13.15 -4.02 -4.75
CA PRO A 53 -13.88 -5.22 -4.31
C PRO A 53 -14.06 -5.30 -2.78
N LEU A 54 -13.01 -4.92 -2.00
CA LEU A 54 -13.11 -4.92 -0.54
C LEU A 54 -14.21 -3.98 -0.05
N VAL A 55 -14.30 -2.76 -0.60
CA VAL A 55 -15.34 -1.78 -0.26
C VAL A 55 -16.73 -2.32 -0.59
N ILE A 56 -16.89 -2.96 -1.74
CA ILE A 56 -18.16 -3.60 -2.13
C ILE A 56 -18.52 -4.71 -1.14
N LEU A 57 -17.58 -5.57 -0.76
CA LEU A 57 -17.81 -6.65 0.21
C LEU A 57 -18.22 -6.08 1.58
N ILE A 58 -17.57 -5.00 2.03
CA ILE A 58 -17.94 -4.31 3.28
C ILE A 58 -19.37 -3.74 3.18
N ALA A 59 -19.72 -3.10 2.07
CA ALA A 59 -21.07 -2.56 1.84
C ALA A 59 -22.16 -3.65 1.80
N LEU A 60 -21.80 -4.88 1.39
CA LEU A 60 -22.68 -6.05 1.43
C LEU A 60 -22.73 -6.73 2.80
N GLY A 61 -22.08 -6.19 3.82
CA GLY A 61 -22.11 -6.69 5.19
C GLY A 61 -21.21 -7.90 5.46
N ILE A 62 -20.25 -8.22 4.57
CA ILE A 62 -19.34 -9.37 4.71
C ILE A 62 -18.17 -9.07 5.69
N THR A 63 -18.31 -8.05 6.54
CA THR A 63 -17.31 -7.67 7.56
C THR A 63 -17.01 -8.76 8.57
N ILE A 64 -17.97 -9.67 8.83
CA ILE A 64 -17.83 -10.79 9.79
C ILE A 64 -16.62 -11.66 9.44
N ILE A 65 -16.31 -11.87 8.16
CA ILE A 65 -15.17 -12.70 7.74
C ILE A 65 -13.85 -12.03 8.14
N PHE A 66 -13.75 -10.72 8.01
CA PHE A 66 -12.51 -9.97 8.29
C PHE A 66 -12.30 -9.66 9.78
N THR A 67 -13.36 -9.77 10.60
CA THR A 67 -13.27 -9.67 12.06
C THR A 67 -12.94 -11.02 12.71
N ASN A 68 -12.93 -12.11 11.93
CA ASN A 68 -12.54 -13.42 12.42
C ASN A 68 -11.05 -13.44 12.80
N GLU A 69 -10.76 -13.89 14.00
CA GLU A 69 -9.41 -13.93 14.56
C GLU A 69 -8.44 -14.76 13.70
N LEU A 70 -8.89 -15.92 13.20
CA LEU A 70 -8.07 -16.80 12.36
C LEU A 70 -7.73 -16.11 11.03
N ALA A 71 -8.69 -15.44 10.40
CA ALA A 71 -8.47 -14.70 9.16
C ALA A 71 -7.43 -13.59 9.37
N THR A 72 -7.56 -12.80 10.44
CA THR A 72 -6.60 -11.75 10.78
C THR A 72 -5.19 -12.30 11.01
N ARG A 73 -5.05 -13.43 11.70
CA ARG A 73 -3.76 -14.11 11.91
C ARG A 73 -3.14 -14.56 10.60
N ILE A 74 -3.91 -15.22 9.74
CA ILE A 74 -3.44 -15.72 8.42
C ILE A 74 -2.97 -14.54 7.57
N ILE A 75 -3.77 -13.46 7.47
CA ILE A 75 -3.41 -12.26 6.69
C ILE A 75 -2.13 -11.61 7.24
N SER A 76 -1.98 -11.52 8.56
CA SER A 76 -0.79 -10.95 9.19
C SER A 76 0.46 -11.77 8.90
N LEU A 77 0.38 -13.11 8.98
CA LEU A 77 1.51 -14.00 8.69
C LEU A 77 1.90 -13.97 7.20
N LEU A 78 0.91 -13.97 6.29
CA LEU A 78 1.16 -13.84 4.85
C LEU A 78 1.76 -12.46 4.52
N GLY A 79 1.26 -11.39 5.15
CA GLY A 79 1.80 -10.04 5.03
C GLY A 79 3.24 -9.96 5.51
N ALA A 80 3.56 -10.54 6.66
CA ALA A 80 4.93 -10.62 7.18
C ALA A 80 5.87 -11.33 6.19
N GLY A 81 5.46 -12.50 5.70
CA GLY A 81 6.20 -13.27 4.70
C GLY A 81 6.46 -12.46 3.43
N MET A 82 5.44 -11.71 2.95
CA MET A 82 5.56 -10.86 1.78
C MET A 82 6.52 -9.68 1.98
N LEU A 83 6.48 -9.02 3.14
CA LEU A 83 7.40 -7.93 3.47
C LEU A 83 8.85 -8.41 3.58
N PHE A 84 9.08 -9.57 4.21
CA PHE A 84 10.42 -10.18 4.26
C PHE A 84 10.93 -10.57 2.88
N PHE A 85 10.06 -11.13 2.03
CA PHE A 85 10.42 -11.49 0.67
C PHE A 85 10.80 -10.25 -0.17
N LEU A 86 10.02 -9.17 -0.11
CA LEU A 86 10.36 -7.90 -0.78
C LEU A 86 11.67 -7.31 -0.23
N SER A 87 11.84 -7.32 1.09
CA SER A 87 13.09 -6.86 1.75
C SER A 87 14.30 -7.65 1.25
N TYR A 88 14.19 -8.98 1.14
CA TYR A 88 15.23 -9.84 0.61
C TYR A 88 15.57 -9.49 -0.85
N LEU A 89 14.57 -9.30 -1.71
CA LEU A 89 14.79 -8.92 -3.11
C LEU A 89 15.51 -7.59 -3.23
N MET A 90 15.12 -6.59 -2.44
CA MET A 90 15.75 -5.26 -2.42
C MET A 90 17.19 -5.34 -1.87
N LEU A 91 17.40 -6.09 -0.78
CA LEU A 91 18.72 -6.26 -0.18
C LEU A 91 19.69 -6.93 -1.15
N LYS A 92 19.23 -7.98 -1.85
CA LYS A 92 20.01 -8.65 -2.90
C LYS A 92 20.46 -7.67 -4.00
N ASP A 93 19.62 -6.70 -4.35
CA ASP A 93 19.99 -5.68 -5.35
C ASP A 93 20.99 -4.66 -4.80
N ILE A 94 20.91 -4.33 -3.52
CA ILE A 94 21.88 -3.45 -2.84
C ILE A 94 23.27 -4.10 -2.78
N ILE A 95 23.34 -5.40 -2.49
CA ILE A 95 24.58 -6.17 -2.30
C ILE A 95 25.25 -6.49 -3.63
N LYS A 96 24.50 -6.83 -4.68
CA LYS A 96 25.01 -7.20 -6.02
C LYS A 96 25.63 -6.02 -6.80
N LYS A 97 26.45 -5.24 -6.19
CA LYS A 97 26.95 -3.91 -6.58
C LYS A 97 27.85 -3.84 -7.83
N ASN A 98 28.25 -4.91 -8.49
CA ASN A 98 29.41 -4.86 -9.38
C ASN A 98 29.18 -5.12 -10.87
N HIS A 99 27.96 -5.02 -11.42
CA HIS A 99 27.78 -5.06 -12.87
C HIS A 99 26.91 -3.94 -13.42
N ASN A 100 27.39 -3.35 -14.50
CA ASN A 100 26.88 -2.27 -15.33
C ASN A 100 25.37 -2.00 -15.25
N LEU A 101 24.99 -0.72 -15.08
CA LEU A 101 23.59 -0.23 -15.06
C LEU A 101 22.76 -0.70 -16.27
N ARG A 102 23.39 -0.99 -17.42
CA ARG A 102 22.75 -1.52 -18.64
C ARG A 102 22.31 -2.99 -18.52
N ASP A 103 23.02 -3.82 -17.77
CA ASP A 103 22.63 -5.23 -17.58
C ASP A 103 21.51 -5.39 -16.54
N ARG A 104 21.34 -4.40 -15.66
CA ARG A 104 20.23 -4.33 -14.70
C ARG A 104 18.86 -4.19 -15.38
N GLU A 105 18.76 -3.44 -16.48
CA GLU A 105 17.48 -3.25 -17.20
C GLU A 105 16.93 -4.58 -17.74
N LYS A 106 17.79 -5.49 -18.19
CA LYS A 106 17.38 -6.79 -18.72
C LYS A 106 17.01 -7.82 -17.63
N SER A 107 17.60 -7.73 -16.43
CA SER A 107 17.34 -8.66 -15.33
C SER A 107 16.06 -8.36 -14.54
N ILE A 108 15.65 -7.11 -14.48
CA ILE A 108 14.47 -6.65 -13.71
C ILE A 108 13.16 -7.07 -14.36
N ASN A 109 13.16 -7.37 -15.66
CA ASN A 109 11.95 -7.66 -16.45
C ASN A 109 11.32 -9.06 -16.18
N LYS A 110 11.90 -9.89 -15.31
CA LYS A 110 11.46 -11.28 -15.11
C LYS A 110 10.73 -11.61 -13.80
N ASN A 111 10.64 -10.69 -12.85
CA ASN A 111 9.95 -10.99 -11.58
C ASN A 111 8.64 -10.21 -11.47
N LEU A 112 7.52 -10.94 -11.54
CA LEU A 112 6.15 -10.43 -11.42
C LEU A 112 5.97 -9.53 -10.18
N LEU A 113 6.63 -9.88 -9.06
CA LEU A 113 6.59 -9.15 -7.79
C LEU A 113 7.39 -7.83 -7.77
N ARG A 114 8.12 -7.52 -8.86
CA ARG A 114 8.79 -6.22 -9.06
C ARG A 114 7.99 -5.30 -9.97
N SER A 115 6.91 -5.79 -10.55
CA SER A 115 5.98 -4.95 -11.30
C SER A 115 5.28 -3.98 -10.32
N PRO A 116 5.27 -2.66 -10.61
CA PRO A 116 4.55 -1.70 -9.78
C PRO A 116 3.08 -2.08 -9.55
N LEU A 117 2.42 -2.61 -10.58
CA LEU A 117 1.04 -3.10 -10.49
C LEU A 117 0.91 -4.23 -9.44
N MET A 118 1.82 -5.21 -9.49
CA MET A 118 1.79 -6.35 -8.56
C MET A 118 2.15 -5.92 -7.13
N ILE A 119 2.99 -4.91 -6.96
CA ILE A 119 3.26 -4.29 -5.66
C ILE A 119 1.97 -3.71 -5.09
N GLY A 120 1.22 -2.95 -5.90
CA GLY A 120 -0.08 -2.41 -5.50
C GLY A 120 -1.05 -3.51 -5.06
N ILE A 121 -1.20 -4.58 -5.84
CA ILE A 121 -2.09 -5.70 -5.52
C ILE A 121 -1.64 -6.41 -4.24
N THR A 122 -0.40 -6.86 -4.18
CA THR A 122 0.06 -7.74 -3.11
C THR A 122 0.18 -7.04 -1.77
N LEU A 123 0.70 -5.80 -1.76
CA LEU A 123 0.82 -5.03 -0.51
C LEU A 123 -0.51 -4.49 0.00
N SER A 124 -1.54 -4.40 -0.83
CA SER A 124 -2.89 -4.10 -0.36
C SER A 124 -3.59 -5.35 0.14
N LEU A 125 -3.55 -6.44 -0.63
CA LEU A 125 -4.24 -7.69 -0.29
C LEU A 125 -3.73 -8.31 1.03
N PHE A 126 -2.42 -8.25 1.28
CA PHE A 126 -1.78 -8.83 2.46
C PHE A 126 -1.41 -7.80 3.53
N ASN A 127 -2.01 -6.61 3.49
CA ASN A 127 -1.81 -5.58 4.51
C ASN A 127 -2.97 -5.58 5.50
N PRO A 128 -2.81 -6.16 6.71
CA PRO A 128 -3.89 -6.20 7.68
C PRO A 128 -4.29 -4.80 8.19
N TYR A 129 -3.37 -3.83 8.22
CA TYR A 129 -3.70 -2.46 8.63
C TYR A 129 -4.64 -1.79 7.64
N PHE A 130 -4.46 -2.01 6.34
CA PHE A 130 -5.35 -1.56 5.29
C PHE A 130 -6.76 -2.17 5.44
N ILE A 131 -6.81 -3.49 5.68
CA ILE A 131 -8.09 -4.20 5.86
C ILE A 131 -8.81 -3.71 7.11
N VAL A 132 -8.07 -3.57 8.24
CA VAL A 132 -8.63 -3.06 9.52
C VAL A 132 -9.12 -1.63 9.37
N TRP A 133 -8.37 -0.77 8.69
CA TRP A 133 -8.81 0.60 8.41
C TRP A 133 -10.13 0.63 7.64
N TRP A 134 -10.26 -0.19 6.60
CA TRP A 134 -11.50 -0.29 5.82
C TRP A 134 -12.66 -0.86 6.64
N ILE A 135 -12.44 -1.84 7.50
CA ILE A 135 -13.50 -2.42 8.35
C ILE A 135 -14.04 -1.37 9.33
N PHE A 136 -13.17 -0.64 10.02
CA PHE A 136 -13.59 0.22 11.12
C PHE A 136 -13.80 1.68 10.71
N VAL A 137 -12.97 2.22 9.84
CA VAL A 137 -13.01 3.63 9.44
C VAL A 137 -13.73 3.80 8.10
N GLY A 138 -13.25 3.15 7.07
CA GLY A 138 -13.86 3.18 5.75
C GLY A 138 -15.27 2.56 5.74
N GLY A 139 -15.50 1.50 6.54
CA GLY A 139 -16.80 0.88 6.71
C GLY A 139 -17.84 1.83 7.30
N ALA A 140 -17.46 2.66 8.29
CA ALA A 140 -18.35 3.68 8.83
C ALA A 140 -18.75 4.70 7.76
N LEU A 141 -17.82 5.13 6.90
CA LEU A 141 -18.12 6.00 5.76
C LEU A 141 -19.03 5.30 4.73
N ALA A 142 -18.81 4.01 4.47
CA ALA A 142 -19.62 3.24 3.54
C ALA A 142 -21.07 3.07 4.04
N VAL A 143 -21.27 2.82 5.35
CA VAL A 143 -22.61 2.77 5.98
C VAL A 143 -23.32 4.10 5.87
N GLU A 144 -22.65 5.22 6.16
CA GLU A 144 -23.23 6.56 6.05
C GLU A 144 -23.54 6.90 4.59
N ALA A 145 -22.65 6.59 3.65
CA ALA A 145 -22.88 6.78 2.22
C ALA A 145 -24.10 5.97 1.73
N TYR A 146 -24.24 4.72 2.22
CA TYR A 146 -25.37 3.87 1.91
C TYR A 146 -26.69 4.46 2.46
N ALA A 147 -26.69 4.98 3.67
CA ALA A 147 -27.87 5.63 4.26
C ALA A 147 -28.28 6.89 3.47
N ILE A 148 -27.33 7.62 2.88
CA ILE A 148 -27.60 8.84 2.09
C ILE A 148 -28.16 8.51 0.70
N ALA A 149 -27.58 7.55 -0.02
CA ALA A 149 -27.92 7.32 -1.44
C ALA A 149 -27.84 5.82 -1.85
N GLY A 150 -28.04 4.90 -0.90
CA GLY A 150 -27.98 3.46 -1.16
C GLY A 150 -26.62 3.02 -1.69
N PHE A 151 -26.63 1.93 -2.45
CA PHE A 151 -25.40 1.38 -3.03
C PHE A 151 -24.64 2.36 -3.92
N MET A 152 -25.37 3.23 -4.65
CA MET A 152 -24.77 4.29 -5.45
C MET A 152 -24.00 5.30 -4.59
N GLY A 153 -24.49 5.57 -3.37
CA GLY A 153 -23.77 6.40 -2.39
C GLY A 153 -22.39 5.85 -2.06
N VAL A 154 -22.26 4.51 -1.87
CA VAL A 154 -21.00 3.85 -1.61
C VAL A 154 -20.03 3.97 -2.79
N ILE A 155 -20.53 3.77 -4.02
CA ILE A 155 -19.72 3.93 -5.23
C ILE A 155 -19.20 5.37 -5.35
N LEU A 156 -20.08 6.36 -5.17
CA LEU A 156 -19.68 7.78 -5.22
C LEU A 156 -18.67 8.13 -4.12
N MET A 157 -18.88 7.63 -2.90
CA MET A 157 -17.95 7.80 -1.78
C MET A 157 -16.57 7.20 -2.12
N PHE A 158 -16.54 6.02 -2.75
CA PHE A 158 -15.27 5.40 -3.19
C PHE A 158 -14.53 6.29 -4.19
N PHE A 159 -15.20 6.90 -5.16
CA PHE A 159 -14.53 7.83 -6.09
C PHE A 159 -14.04 9.10 -5.40
N VAL A 160 -14.75 9.58 -4.37
CA VAL A 160 -14.29 10.70 -3.53
C VAL A 160 -13.08 10.32 -2.70
N HIS A 161 -12.90 9.04 -2.37
CA HIS A 161 -11.77 8.51 -1.60
C HIS A 161 -10.54 8.27 -2.49
N ILE A 162 -10.68 7.46 -3.54
CA ILE A 162 -9.57 6.82 -4.24
C ILE A 162 -8.60 7.78 -4.94
N TRP A 163 -9.08 8.94 -5.39
CA TRP A 163 -8.22 9.91 -6.07
C TRP A 163 -7.02 10.36 -5.23
N MET A 164 -7.17 10.37 -3.89
CA MET A 164 -6.08 10.74 -2.98
C MET A 164 -4.93 9.75 -3.03
N ASP A 165 -5.23 8.46 -3.11
CA ASP A 165 -4.21 7.41 -3.26
C ASP A 165 -3.44 7.58 -4.58
N TYR A 166 -4.16 7.88 -5.68
CA TYR A 166 -3.52 8.18 -6.96
C TYR A 166 -2.61 9.40 -6.87
N VAL A 167 -3.12 10.51 -6.35
CA VAL A 167 -2.32 11.75 -6.23
C VAL A 167 -1.10 11.51 -5.35
N PHE A 168 -1.28 10.88 -4.20
CA PHE A 168 -0.21 10.65 -3.24
C PHE A 168 0.87 9.69 -3.79
N LEU A 169 0.48 8.51 -4.28
CA LEU A 169 1.43 7.52 -4.76
C LEU A 169 2.15 7.98 -6.03
N ILE A 170 1.47 8.70 -6.93
CA ILE A 170 2.09 9.32 -8.11
C ILE A 170 3.09 10.40 -7.68
N ALA A 171 2.70 11.28 -6.75
CA ALA A 171 3.57 12.35 -6.25
C ALA A 171 4.83 11.79 -5.58
N VAL A 172 4.67 10.78 -4.72
CA VAL A 172 5.77 10.10 -4.01
C VAL A 172 6.72 9.41 -4.99
N ALA A 173 6.18 8.68 -5.97
CA ALA A 173 6.99 8.01 -7.00
C ALA A 173 7.73 9.01 -7.89
N TYR A 174 7.08 10.12 -8.27
CA TYR A 174 7.70 11.19 -9.04
C TYR A 174 8.81 11.91 -8.26
N ALA A 175 8.55 12.23 -6.99
CA ALA A 175 9.55 12.84 -6.11
C ALA A 175 10.78 11.92 -5.95
N ALA A 176 10.58 10.62 -5.78
CA ALA A 176 11.65 9.63 -5.73
C ALA A 176 12.46 9.58 -7.03
N TYR A 177 11.79 9.67 -8.20
CA TYR A 177 12.45 9.74 -9.50
C TYR A 177 13.33 11.00 -9.65
N LYS A 178 12.81 12.14 -9.30
CA LYS A 178 13.55 13.42 -9.37
C LYS A 178 14.69 13.45 -8.36
N GLY A 179 14.46 12.97 -7.15
CA GLY A 179 15.45 12.92 -6.09
C GLY A 179 16.66 12.02 -6.41
N LYS A 180 16.51 11.00 -7.25
CA LYS A 180 17.61 10.10 -7.59
C LYS A 180 18.78 10.79 -8.31
N GLU A 181 18.52 11.85 -9.08
CA GLU A 181 19.55 12.61 -9.79
C GLU A 181 20.33 13.52 -8.84
N ILE A 182 19.68 13.99 -7.77
CA ILE A 182 20.28 14.81 -6.72
C ILE A 182 21.05 13.92 -5.74
N ILE A 183 20.58 12.70 -5.51
CA ILE A 183 21.17 11.74 -4.59
C ILE A 183 22.25 10.94 -5.33
N LYS A 184 23.53 11.27 -5.12
CA LYS A 184 24.68 10.49 -5.62
C LYS A 184 24.52 9.00 -5.25
N SER A 185 25.20 8.09 -5.96
CA SER A 185 25.06 6.63 -5.82
C SER A 185 25.11 6.10 -4.36
N LYS A 186 25.82 6.78 -3.46
CA LYS A 186 25.83 6.48 -2.01
C LYS A 186 24.48 6.81 -1.34
N GLY A 187 23.90 7.98 -1.62
CA GLY A 187 22.61 8.39 -1.04
C GLY A 187 21.46 7.51 -1.51
N TYR A 188 21.46 7.10 -2.79
CA TYR A 188 20.46 6.14 -3.30
C TYR A 188 20.51 4.81 -2.54
N ARG A 189 21.71 4.32 -2.24
CA ARG A 189 21.89 3.08 -1.47
C ARG A 189 21.39 3.24 -0.03
N VAL A 190 21.69 4.37 0.60
CA VAL A 190 21.19 4.70 1.94
C VAL A 190 19.65 4.72 1.94
N LEU A 191 19.02 5.39 0.95
CA LEU A 191 17.56 5.39 0.81
C LEU A 191 16.99 3.98 0.71
N LEU A 192 17.52 3.14 -0.19
CA LEU A 192 17.05 1.75 -0.31
C LEU A 192 17.27 0.94 0.97
N THR A 193 18.38 1.16 1.68
CA THR A 193 18.65 0.49 2.97
C THR A 193 17.62 0.90 4.02
N ILE A 194 17.28 2.19 4.10
CA ILE A 194 16.23 2.69 5.02
C ILE A 194 14.89 2.02 4.68
N ILE A 195 14.52 1.94 3.39
CA ILE A 195 13.29 1.27 2.96
C ILE A 195 13.29 -0.20 3.36
N VAL A 196 14.40 -0.93 3.15
CA VAL A 196 14.53 -2.34 3.56
C VAL A 196 14.37 -2.50 5.07
N ILE A 197 15.02 -1.66 5.87
CA ILE A 197 14.87 -1.68 7.34
C ILE A 197 13.39 -1.45 7.70
N PHE A 198 12.74 -0.47 7.09
CA PHE A 198 11.33 -0.17 7.32
C PHE A 198 10.43 -1.37 7.02
N LEU A 199 10.62 -2.02 5.85
CA LEU A 199 9.85 -3.22 5.49
C LEU A 199 10.11 -4.40 6.45
N ILE A 200 11.35 -4.58 6.93
CA ILE A 200 11.67 -5.61 7.91
C ILE A 200 10.98 -5.32 9.25
N VAL A 201 11.04 -4.09 9.73
CA VAL A 201 10.39 -3.68 11.00
C VAL A 201 8.89 -3.91 10.94
N PHE A 202 8.22 -3.52 9.84
CA PHE A 202 6.80 -3.82 9.63
C PHE A 202 6.54 -5.33 9.49
N GLY A 203 7.42 -6.07 8.82
CA GLY A 203 7.32 -7.52 8.72
C GLY A 203 7.39 -8.21 10.09
N ILE A 204 8.28 -7.73 10.97
CA ILE A 204 8.39 -8.22 12.35
C ILE A 204 7.10 -7.89 13.13
N ASP A 205 6.58 -6.66 13.03
CA ASP A 205 5.33 -6.27 13.69
C ASP A 205 4.15 -7.15 13.26
N LEU A 206 4.00 -7.41 11.96
CA LEU A 206 2.97 -8.32 11.43
C LEU A 206 3.18 -9.76 11.91
N LEU A 207 4.42 -10.23 12.00
CA LEU A 207 4.74 -11.57 12.50
C LEU A 207 4.34 -11.72 13.97
N PHE A 208 4.69 -10.73 14.82
CA PHE A 208 4.32 -10.72 16.23
C PHE A 208 2.80 -10.62 16.41
N ASN A 209 2.12 -9.80 15.60
CA ASN A 209 0.66 -9.72 15.62
C ASN A 209 0.02 -11.06 15.24
N GLY A 210 0.51 -11.72 14.18
CA GLY A 210 -0.03 -13.02 13.73
C GLY A 210 0.22 -14.17 14.70
N LEU A 211 1.38 -14.19 15.38
CA LEU A 211 1.74 -15.27 16.31
C LEU A 211 1.21 -15.02 17.73
N PHE A 212 1.38 -13.81 18.26
CA PHE A 212 1.22 -13.51 19.68
C PHE A 212 0.11 -12.49 19.96
N LYS A 213 -0.54 -11.90 18.94
CA LYS A 213 -1.50 -10.79 19.06
C LYS A 213 -0.88 -9.52 19.69
N ILE A 214 0.42 -9.37 19.58
CA ILE A 214 1.16 -8.22 20.10
C ILE A 214 1.49 -7.31 18.92
N ARG A 215 1.14 -6.02 19.02
CA ARG A 215 1.59 -4.97 18.11
C ARG A 215 2.81 -4.29 18.72
N LEU A 216 3.90 -4.23 17.97
CA LEU A 216 5.12 -3.53 18.36
C LEU A 216 5.05 -2.05 17.97
N ILE A 217 4.26 -1.75 16.91
CA ILE A 217 4.06 -0.40 16.40
C ILE A 217 2.59 -0.06 16.57
N SER A 218 2.28 0.92 17.42
CA SER A 218 0.95 1.53 17.53
C SER A 218 0.94 2.86 16.79
N PHE A 219 0.08 2.99 15.79
CA PHE A 219 -0.25 4.27 15.15
C PHE A 219 -1.54 4.82 15.74
#